data_f7317220259b0ba95bd004f1fea99d9d
#
_entry.id   f7317220259b0ba95bd004f1fea99d9d
#
_cell.length_a   1.000
_cell.length_b   1.000
_cell.length_c   1.000
_cell.angle_alpha   90.00
_cell.angle_beta   90.00
_cell.angle_gamma   90.00
#
_symmetry.space_group_name_H-M   'P 1'
#
loop_
_entity.id
_entity.type
_entity.pdbx_description
1 polymer ?
#
loop_
_entity_poly.entity_id
_entity_poly.type
_entity_poly.pdbx_seq_one_letter_code
_entity_poly.pdbx_strand_id
1 'polypeptide(L)'
;MSRIYKMLAGFAVLLVVVAGGAYFVLSSSLLEAPLEELEAKYKTPASRWIDIDGIRVHYFDEAPADAPNAPVVVLSHASFMSLRSWDSLAAQLLGKGYRVIRMDYLNAGLTGFDSKGINNMDRNVQIITDLPGRLGVSRYDLIGTSSGGQVGFIHAGQHPERIGRFILINSGGMPRTPQSNPNRGRGSSIQQWITLQYRSRSQWEKDLGRNIPSLRPLPADFVEMVYDMNRRAGGRPAAREYLKNFRTGSTADYLAAVKAPTMILQGMSNPTLVHTEAEIQSYWMTGAPTMIRKYPKFGHYPYIESPDEVEADILKFLAGEYDTDLRQTIRAPYVAQAPAPATATAPAAAAAVESL
;
A
#
# COMPACT_ATOMS: atom_id res chain seq x y z
N MET A 1 -31.13 0.30 51.28
CA MET A 1 -30.92 0.24 49.83
C MET A 1 -31.70 -0.94 49.28
N SER A 2 -32.56 -0.75 48.29
CA SER A 2 -33.40 -1.82 47.71
C SER A 2 -32.52 -2.87 47.04
N ARG A 3 -32.99 -4.12 46.92
CA ARG A 3 -32.29 -5.21 46.18
C ARG A 3 -31.94 -4.78 44.77
N ILE A 4 -32.74 -3.94 44.13
CA ILE A 4 -32.54 -3.40 42.78
C ILE A 4 -31.28 -2.53 42.72
N TYR A 5 -31.03 -1.64 43.71
CA TYR A 5 -29.80 -0.83 43.72
C TYR A 5 -28.53 -1.68 43.86
N LYS A 6 -28.59 -2.76 44.67
CA LYS A 6 -27.44 -3.69 44.78
C LYS A 6 -27.17 -4.46 43.48
N MET A 7 -28.24 -4.87 42.79
CA MET A 7 -28.14 -5.53 41.50
C MET A 7 -27.58 -4.57 40.41
N LEU A 8 -28.09 -3.33 40.36
CA LEU A 8 -27.57 -2.32 39.42
C LEU A 8 -26.13 -1.96 39.68
N ALA A 9 -25.76 -1.81 40.95
CA ALA A 9 -24.34 -1.56 41.34
C ALA A 9 -23.43 -2.75 40.94
N GLY A 10 -23.88 -3.99 41.22
CA GLY A 10 -23.14 -5.19 40.82
C GLY A 10 -22.98 -5.31 39.31
N PHE A 11 -24.04 -5.00 38.53
CA PHE A 11 -23.99 -4.97 37.09
C PHE A 11 -23.04 -3.89 36.54
N ALA A 12 -23.07 -2.68 37.14
CA ALA A 12 -22.14 -1.60 36.77
C ALA A 12 -20.69 -1.98 37.04
N VAL A 13 -20.40 -2.60 38.18
CA VAL A 13 -19.03 -3.10 38.49
C VAL A 13 -18.62 -4.17 37.49
N LEU A 14 -19.51 -5.12 37.15
CA LEU A 14 -19.21 -6.14 36.14
C LEU A 14 -18.88 -5.52 34.77
N LEU A 15 -19.66 -4.53 34.35
CA LEU A 15 -19.37 -3.80 33.07
C LEU A 15 -18.01 -3.11 33.09
N VAL A 16 -17.66 -2.47 34.21
CA VAL A 16 -16.34 -1.82 34.37
C VAL A 16 -15.18 -2.83 34.30
N VAL A 17 -15.35 -3.98 34.96
CA VAL A 17 -14.35 -5.06 34.95
C VAL A 17 -14.20 -5.66 33.56
N VAL A 18 -15.34 -5.92 32.89
CA VAL A 18 -15.31 -6.45 31.51
C VAL A 18 -14.70 -5.44 30.53
N ALA A 19 -15.10 -4.18 30.62
CA ALA A 19 -14.55 -3.11 29.77
C ALA A 19 -13.05 -2.88 30.05
N GLY A 20 -12.65 -2.87 31.31
CA GLY A 20 -11.24 -2.77 31.72
C GLY A 20 -10.41 -3.95 31.27
N GLY A 21 -10.92 -5.16 31.39
CA GLY A 21 -10.29 -6.38 30.88
C GLY A 21 -10.14 -6.36 29.36
N ALA A 22 -11.19 -5.99 28.63
CA ALA A 22 -11.17 -5.84 27.18
C ALA A 22 -10.15 -4.76 26.75
N TYR A 23 -10.16 -3.60 27.42
CA TYR A 23 -9.19 -2.54 27.18
C TYR A 23 -7.75 -3.05 27.40
N PHE A 24 -7.49 -3.75 28.51
CA PHE A 24 -6.18 -4.32 28.81
C PHE A 24 -5.73 -5.29 27.71
N VAL A 25 -6.57 -6.24 27.30
CA VAL A 25 -6.25 -7.21 26.25
C VAL A 25 -5.97 -6.50 24.92
N LEU A 26 -6.84 -5.56 24.52
CA LEU A 26 -6.72 -4.83 23.26
C LEU A 26 -5.49 -3.89 23.22
N SER A 27 -5.10 -3.33 24.37
CA SER A 27 -3.96 -2.42 24.45
C SER A 27 -2.61 -3.10 24.77
N SER A 28 -2.64 -4.38 25.19
CA SER A 28 -1.47 -5.17 25.49
C SER A 28 -0.89 -5.85 24.25
N SER A 29 0.34 -6.36 24.35
CA SER A 29 0.99 -7.17 23.31
C SER A 29 0.48 -8.62 23.21
N LEU A 30 -0.51 -9.01 24.03
CA LEU A 30 -1.03 -10.39 24.06
C LEU A 30 -1.59 -10.90 22.74
N LEU A 31 -2.05 -9.98 21.86
CA LEU A 31 -2.58 -10.30 20.54
C LEU A 31 -1.56 -10.09 19.41
N GLU A 32 -0.33 -9.73 19.75
CA GLU A 32 0.73 -9.49 18.79
C GLU A 32 1.56 -10.76 18.56
N ALA A 33 2.15 -10.86 17.37
CA ALA A 33 3.10 -11.91 17.01
C ALA A 33 4.53 -11.35 17.03
N PRO A 34 5.47 -11.99 17.71
CA PRO A 34 6.88 -11.65 17.61
C PRO A 34 7.37 -11.73 16.14
N LEU A 35 8.26 -10.82 15.75
CA LEU A 35 8.79 -10.80 14.38
C LEU A 35 9.52 -12.11 14.05
N GLU A 36 10.20 -12.69 15.02
CA GLU A 36 10.93 -13.96 14.88
C GLU A 36 10.00 -15.14 14.56
N GLU A 37 8.79 -15.16 15.13
CA GLU A 37 7.76 -16.15 14.82
C GLU A 37 7.28 -15.99 13.38
N LEU A 38 7.05 -14.75 12.95
CA LEU A 38 6.66 -14.44 11.59
C LEU A 38 7.76 -14.76 10.58
N GLU A 39 9.01 -14.45 10.91
CA GLU A 39 10.16 -14.85 10.09
C GLU A 39 10.25 -16.38 9.98
N ALA A 40 10.09 -17.11 11.07
CA ALA A 40 10.12 -18.58 11.04
C ALA A 40 9.01 -19.18 10.16
N LYS A 41 7.81 -18.53 10.15
CA LYS A 41 6.65 -19.01 9.39
C LYS A 41 6.70 -18.61 7.90
N TYR A 42 7.20 -17.41 7.58
CA TYR A 42 7.01 -16.81 6.25
C TYR A 42 8.29 -16.58 5.44
N LYS A 43 9.48 -16.71 6.05
CA LYS A 43 10.72 -16.65 5.27
C LYS A 43 10.79 -17.78 4.26
N THR A 44 11.37 -17.50 3.11
CA THR A 44 11.62 -18.46 2.04
C THR A 44 13.12 -18.50 1.71
N PRO A 45 13.59 -19.44 0.88
CA PRO A 45 14.98 -19.43 0.39
C PRO A 45 15.36 -18.15 -0.36
N ALA A 46 14.38 -17.41 -0.92
CA ALA A 46 14.59 -16.11 -1.57
C ALA A 46 14.72 -14.95 -0.58
N SER A 47 14.34 -15.12 0.70
CA SER A 47 14.39 -14.06 1.70
C SER A 47 15.81 -13.57 1.94
N ARG A 48 15.97 -12.24 1.86
CA ARG A 48 17.22 -11.53 2.13
C ARG A 48 16.92 -10.33 3.01
N TRP A 49 17.91 -9.87 3.75
CA TRP A 49 17.83 -8.66 4.56
C TRP A 49 19.04 -7.76 4.32
N ILE A 50 18.79 -6.47 4.32
CA ILE A 50 19.83 -5.44 4.23
C ILE A 50 19.49 -4.29 5.18
N ASP A 51 20.48 -3.70 5.80
CA ASP A 51 20.29 -2.47 6.58
C ASP A 51 20.24 -1.26 5.65
N ILE A 52 19.15 -0.50 5.73
CA ILE A 52 19.02 0.79 5.08
C ILE A 52 18.82 1.85 6.15
N ASP A 53 19.89 2.50 6.52
CA ASP A 53 19.91 3.63 7.47
C ASP A 53 19.20 3.32 8.80
N GLY A 54 19.44 2.10 9.32
CA GLY A 54 18.89 1.63 10.60
C GLY A 54 17.57 0.89 10.49
N ILE A 55 17.11 0.60 9.28
CA ILE A 55 15.97 -0.28 8.99
C ILE A 55 16.48 -1.60 8.44
N ARG A 56 16.22 -2.71 9.12
CA ARG A 56 16.49 -4.06 8.61
C ARG A 56 15.41 -4.44 7.58
N VAL A 57 15.66 -4.09 6.31
CA VAL A 57 14.71 -4.28 5.20
C VAL A 57 14.74 -5.72 4.71
N HIS A 58 13.58 -6.37 4.69
CA HIS A 58 13.37 -7.65 4.04
C HIS A 58 13.07 -7.45 2.56
N TYR A 59 13.72 -8.23 1.69
CA TYR A 59 13.54 -8.15 0.25
C TYR A 59 13.77 -9.50 -0.43
N PHE A 60 13.27 -9.61 -1.66
CA PHE A 60 13.65 -10.64 -2.62
C PHE A 60 14.37 -9.97 -3.80
N ASP A 61 15.40 -10.63 -4.30
CA ASP A 61 16.13 -10.29 -5.50
C ASP A 61 16.30 -11.56 -6.30
N GLU A 62 15.46 -11.73 -7.31
CA GLU A 62 15.33 -12.96 -8.08
C GLU A 62 15.62 -12.66 -9.55
N ALA A 63 16.45 -13.48 -10.17
CA ALA A 63 16.84 -13.31 -11.57
C ALA A 63 16.90 -14.67 -12.28
N PRO A 64 16.68 -14.71 -13.61
CA PRO A 64 16.93 -15.91 -14.40
C PRO A 64 18.41 -16.29 -14.32
N ALA A 65 18.68 -17.60 -14.18
CA ALA A 65 20.05 -18.10 -13.99
C ALA A 65 21.02 -17.72 -15.11
N ASP A 66 20.52 -17.61 -16.34
CA ASP A 66 21.33 -17.44 -17.55
C ASP A 66 21.29 -16.00 -18.11
N ALA A 67 20.75 -15.03 -17.34
CA ALA A 67 20.56 -13.66 -17.79
C ALA A 67 21.17 -12.62 -16.82
N PRO A 68 22.51 -12.50 -16.73
CA PRO A 68 23.15 -11.56 -15.80
C PRO A 68 22.80 -10.09 -16.04
N ASN A 69 22.38 -9.76 -17.27
CA ASN A 69 21.97 -8.40 -17.68
C ASN A 69 20.44 -8.31 -17.89
N ALA A 70 19.65 -9.16 -17.22
CA ALA A 70 18.19 -9.12 -17.30
C ALA A 70 17.64 -7.72 -17.01
N PRO A 71 16.65 -7.23 -17.77
CA PRO A 71 15.96 -6.00 -17.41
C PRO A 71 15.34 -6.15 -16.03
N VAL A 72 15.42 -5.08 -15.24
CA VAL A 72 15.01 -5.11 -13.83
C VAL A 72 13.63 -4.49 -13.65
N VAL A 73 12.78 -5.17 -12.88
CA VAL A 73 11.49 -4.64 -12.41
C VAL A 73 11.50 -4.57 -10.89
N VAL A 74 11.15 -3.40 -10.35
CA VAL A 74 10.97 -3.17 -8.91
C VAL A 74 9.48 -3.14 -8.58
N LEU A 75 9.05 -3.92 -7.57
CA LEU A 75 7.66 -4.05 -7.16
C LEU A 75 7.42 -3.45 -5.77
N SER A 76 6.48 -2.52 -5.70
CA SER A 76 6.14 -1.69 -4.54
C SER A 76 4.73 -2.01 -4.04
N HIS A 77 4.61 -2.69 -2.89
CA HIS A 77 3.35 -3.21 -2.35
C HIS A 77 2.48 -2.14 -1.66
N ALA A 78 1.18 -2.43 -1.51
CA ALA A 78 0.21 -1.59 -0.81
C ALA A 78 0.40 -1.63 0.73
N SER A 79 -0.20 -0.67 1.43
CA SER A 79 -0.38 -0.74 2.89
C SER A 79 -1.03 -2.06 3.29
N PHE A 80 -0.65 -2.59 4.45
CA PHE A 80 -1.14 -3.86 5.02
C PHE A 80 -0.79 -5.13 4.22
N MET A 81 -0.16 -4.99 3.05
CA MET A 81 0.38 -6.09 2.25
C MET A 81 1.86 -6.29 2.54
N SER A 82 2.44 -7.29 1.91
CA SER A 82 3.87 -7.55 1.88
C SER A 82 4.34 -7.79 0.46
N LEU A 83 5.65 -7.94 0.27
CA LEU A 83 6.24 -8.31 -1.02
C LEU A 83 5.65 -9.60 -1.61
N ARG A 84 5.06 -10.46 -0.76
CA ARG A 84 4.39 -11.70 -1.18
C ARG A 84 3.10 -11.47 -1.97
N SER A 85 2.49 -10.28 -1.88
CA SER A 85 1.34 -9.94 -2.73
C SER A 85 1.66 -9.90 -4.23
N TRP A 86 2.93 -9.94 -4.57
CA TRP A 86 3.46 -9.95 -5.93
C TRP A 86 3.92 -11.32 -6.42
N ASP A 87 3.68 -12.41 -5.67
CA ASP A 87 4.25 -13.74 -5.99
C ASP A 87 3.87 -14.21 -7.41
N SER A 88 2.62 -14.02 -7.83
CA SER A 88 2.16 -14.37 -9.19
C SER A 88 2.88 -13.57 -10.26
N LEU A 89 2.83 -12.23 -10.17
CA LEU A 89 3.46 -11.35 -11.14
C LEU A 89 4.97 -11.56 -11.20
N ALA A 90 5.62 -11.76 -10.05
CA ALA A 90 7.06 -12.02 -10.01
C ALA A 90 7.43 -13.30 -10.75
N ALA A 91 6.66 -14.38 -10.58
CA ALA A 91 6.88 -15.63 -11.32
C ALA A 91 6.73 -15.44 -12.84
N GLN A 92 5.73 -14.68 -13.27
CA GLN A 92 5.53 -14.34 -14.69
C GLN A 92 6.68 -13.51 -15.26
N LEU A 93 7.12 -12.48 -14.54
CA LEU A 93 8.23 -11.63 -14.93
C LEU A 93 9.54 -12.43 -15.06
N LEU A 94 9.84 -13.29 -14.08
CA LEU A 94 10.99 -14.19 -14.12
C LEU A 94 10.93 -15.13 -15.33
N GLY A 95 9.76 -15.70 -15.62
CA GLY A 95 9.52 -16.54 -16.79
C GLY A 95 9.68 -15.80 -18.12
N LYS A 96 9.59 -14.47 -18.12
CA LYS A 96 9.82 -13.58 -19.27
C LYS A 96 11.24 -13.00 -19.33
N GLY A 97 12.13 -13.44 -18.42
CA GLY A 97 13.52 -13.04 -18.44
C GLY A 97 13.85 -11.75 -17.68
N TYR A 98 12.96 -11.22 -16.86
CA TYR A 98 13.23 -10.07 -16.00
C TYR A 98 13.89 -10.48 -14.68
N ARG A 99 14.77 -9.62 -14.15
CA ARG A 99 15.17 -9.65 -12.75
C ARG A 99 14.13 -8.89 -11.93
N VAL A 100 13.65 -9.47 -10.84
CA VAL A 100 12.58 -8.90 -10.00
C VAL A 100 13.12 -8.58 -8.63
N ILE A 101 13.02 -7.31 -8.23
CA ILE A 101 13.34 -6.83 -6.88
C ILE A 101 12.03 -6.40 -6.23
N ARG A 102 11.76 -6.96 -5.06
CA ARG A 102 10.58 -6.60 -4.26
C ARG A 102 10.96 -6.52 -2.80
N MET A 103 10.44 -5.53 -2.08
CA MET A 103 10.78 -5.27 -0.69
C MET A 103 9.53 -5.14 0.17
N ASP A 104 9.68 -5.44 1.44
CA ASP A 104 8.72 -5.02 2.46
C ASP A 104 9.07 -3.62 2.94
N TYR A 105 8.08 -2.74 3.00
CA TYR A 105 8.24 -1.40 3.53
C TYR A 105 8.35 -1.39 5.05
N LEU A 106 8.71 -0.24 5.60
CA LEU A 106 8.77 -0.01 7.04
C LEU A 106 7.48 -0.49 7.72
N ASN A 107 7.64 -1.31 8.74
CA ASN A 107 6.53 -1.89 9.52
C ASN A 107 5.58 -2.81 8.74
N ALA A 108 5.98 -3.30 7.57
CA ALA A 108 5.23 -4.27 6.79
C ALA A 108 6.02 -5.57 6.61
N GLY A 109 5.32 -6.67 6.34
CA GLY A 109 5.93 -7.96 6.10
C GLY A 109 6.95 -8.36 7.18
N LEU A 110 8.15 -8.73 6.76
CA LEU A 110 9.26 -9.10 7.64
C LEU A 110 10.31 -7.99 7.81
N THR A 111 10.07 -6.78 7.29
CA THR A 111 10.96 -5.62 7.52
C THR A 111 10.84 -5.14 8.97
N GLY A 112 11.97 -4.87 9.61
CA GLY A 112 12.06 -4.38 10.97
C GLY A 112 11.49 -2.97 11.18
N PHE A 113 11.53 -2.52 12.43
CA PHE A 113 11.26 -1.12 12.76
C PHE A 113 12.50 -0.27 12.46
N ASP A 114 12.27 1.03 12.28
CA ASP A 114 13.35 1.98 12.20
C ASP A 114 14.02 2.13 13.58
N SER A 115 15.33 1.88 13.66
CA SER A 115 16.11 2.04 14.90
C SER A 115 16.15 3.49 15.40
N LYS A 116 15.84 4.46 14.53
CA LYS A 116 15.71 5.88 14.84
C LYS A 116 14.32 6.28 15.32
N GLY A 117 13.36 5.32 15.34
CA GLY A 117 11.98 5.56 15.74
C GLY A 117 11.18 6.42 14.75
N ILE A 118 11.64 6.57 13.50
CA ILE A 118 10.97 7.40 12.48
C ILE A 118 9.95 6.55 11.73
N ASN A 119 8.67 6.93 11.81
CA ASN A 119 7.58 6.26 11.13
C ASN A 119 6.84 7.24 10.22
N ASN A 120 7.27 7.34 8.96
CA ASN A 120 6.65 8.20 7.95
C ASN A 120 6.85 7.62 6.54
N MET A 121 6.22 8.24 5.55
CA MET A 121 6.32 7.83 4.14
C MET A 121 7.72 8.05 3.57
N ASP A 122 8.44 9.06 4.01
CA ASP A 122 9.77 9.40 3.49
C ASP A 122 10.75 8.24 3.72
N ARG A 123 10.57 7.46 4.82
CA ARG A 123 11.37 6.25 5.06
C ARG A 123 11.09 5.14 4.05
N ASN A 124 9.84 5.00 3.59
CA ASN A 124 9.51 4.06 2.51
C ASN A 124 10.06 4.54 1.16
N VAL A 125 10.04 5.85 0.90
CA VAL A 125 10.70 6.43 -0.29
C VAL A 125 12.20 6.19 -0.23
N GLN A 126 12.83 6.31 0.93
CA GLN A 126 14.26 6.00 1.10
C GLN A 126 14.55 4.51 0.81
N ILE A 127 13.72 3.59 1.30
CA ILE A 127 13.90 2.15 1.03
C ILE A 127 13.91 1.87 -0.49
N ILE A 128 12.91 2.36 -1.23
CA ILE A 128 12.82 2.12 -2.67
C ILE A 128 13.91 2.84 -3.45
N THR A 129 14.44 3.94 -2.91
CA THR A 129 15.55 4.70 -3.51
C THR A 129 16.88 3.98 -3.35
N ASP A 130 17.15 3.49 -2.14
CA ASP A 130 18.49 2.99 -1.79
C ASP A 130 18.67 1.51 -2.14
N LEU A 131 17.63 0.67 -1.97
CA LEU A 131 17.74 -0.78 -2.14
C LEU A 131 18.24 -1.18 -3.54
N PRO A 132 17.64 -0.72 -4.66
CA PRO A 132 18.10 -1.12 -5.97
C PRO A 132 19.56 -0.70 -6.22
N GLY A 133 19.96 0.49 -5.79
CA GLY A 133 21.34 0.98 -5.91
C GLY A 133 22.34 0.11 -5.16
N ARG A 134 21.99 -0.34 -3.95
CA ARG A 134 22.83 -1.28 -3.17
C ARG A 134 22.93 -2.67 -3.78
N LEU A 135 21.97 -3.04 -4.64
CA LEU A 135 21.97 -4.27 -5.42
C LEU A 135 22.61 -4.09 -6.82
N GLY A 136 23.29 -2.94 -7.05
CA GLY A 136 23.99 -2.64 -8.30
C GLY A 136 23.07 -2.23 -9.45
N VAL A 137 21.82 -1.82 -9.16
CA VAL A 137 20.84 -1.46 -10.19
C VAL A 137 20.67 0.04 -10.25
N SER A 138 21.03 0.65 -11.36
CA SER A 138 20.94 2.10 -11.60
C SER A 138 19.62 2.50 -12.29
N ARG A 139 19.06 1.63 -13.15
CA ARG A 139 17.83 1.88 -13.89
C ARG A 139 16.95 0.63 -13.91
N TYR A 140 15.63 0.80 -13.79
CA TYR A 140 14.65 -0.26 -13.71
C TYR A 140 13.25 0.21 -14.10
N ASP A 141 12.39 -0.72 -14.41
CA ASP A 141 10.94 -0.48 -14.50
C ASP A 141 10.32 -0.59 -13.10
N LEU A 142 9.32 0.22 -12.83
CA LEU A 142 8.71 0.32 -11.51
C LEU A 142 7.21 0.02 -11.58
N ILE A 143 6.74 -0.85 -10.68
CA ILE A 143 5.30 -1.14 -10.53
C ILE A 143 4.90 -0.87 -9.09
N GLY A 144 3.90 -0.02 -8.88
CA GLY A 144 3.43 0.31 -7.54
C GLY A 144 1.90 0.24 -7.43
N THR A 145 1.41 -0.31 -6.31
CA THR A 145 -0.03 -0.38 -6.04
C THR A 145 -0.40 0.40 -4.78
N SER A 146 -1.55 1.11 -4.81
CA SER A 146 -2.09 1.85 -3.65
C SER A 146 -1.04 2.79 -3.04
N SER A 147 -0.71 2.68 -1.74
CA SER A 147 0.35 3.45 -1.09
C SER A 147 1.74 3.18 -1.68
N GLY A 148 2.00 1.96 -2.15
CA GLY A 148 3.22 1.65 -2.88
C GLY A 148 3.33 2.38 -4.22
N GLY A 149 2.19 2.65 -4.87
CA GLY A 149 2.14 3.52 -6.03
C GLY A 149 2.49 4.98 -5.66
N GLN A 150 2.02 5.46 -4.50
CA GLN A 150 2.38 6.78 -3.99
C GLN A 150 3.88 6.90 -3.68
N VAL A 151 4.45 5.93 -2.97
CA VAL A 151 5.91 5.85 -2.77
C VAL A 151 6.63 5.83 -4.11
N GLY A 152 6.12 5.05 -5.06
CA GLY A 152 6.68 4.90 -6.41
C GLY A 152 6.70 6.21 -7.20
N PHE A 153 5.60 6.97 -7.24
CA PHE A 153 5.60 8.23 -8.01
C PHE A 153 6.39 9.35 -7.33
N ILE A 154 6.48 9.36 -5.98
CA ILE A 154 7.38 10.28 -5.28
C ILE A 154 8.83 9.97 -5.67
N HIS A 155 9.23 8.69 -5.60
CA HIS A 155 10.56 8.26 -6.00
C HIS A 155 10.83 8.54 -7.49
N ALA A 156 9.90 8.21 -8.39
CA ALA A 156 10.05 8.45 -9.83
C ALA A 156 10.13 9.95 -10.19
N GLY A 157 9.45 10.81 -9.41
CA GLY A 157 9.54 12.26 -9.56
C GLY A 157 10.85 12.84 -9.03
N GLN A 158 11.45 12.24 -8.00
CA GLN A 158 12.75 12.66 -7.44
C GLN A 158 13.93 12.14 -8.27
N HIS A 159 13.80 10.97 -8.91
CA HIS A 159 14.84 10.26 -9.64
C HIS A 159 14.34 9.77 -11.02
N PRO A 160 13.87 10.67 -11.88
CA PRO A 160 13.27 10.30 -13.17
C PRO A 160 14.24 9.55 -14.10
N GLU A 161 15.53 9.76 -13.96
CA GLU A 161 16.60 9.10 -14.73
C GLU A 161 16.70 7.59 -14.45
N ARG A 162 16.22 7.16 -13.27
CA ARG A 162 16.31 5.76 -12.83
C ARG A 162 15.17 4.90 -13.35
N ILE A 163 14.07 5.51 -13.81
CA ILE A 163 12.87 4.80 -14.19
C ILE A 163 12.78 4.61 -15.70
N GLY A 164 12.66 3.36 -16.13
CA GLY A 164 12.44 2.99 -17.53
C GLY A 164 10.99 3.17 -17.94
N ARG A 165 10.12 2.35 -17.36
CA ARG A 165 8.66 2.39 -17.48
C ARG A 165 8.05 2.39 -16.08
N PHE A 166 6.86 2.97 -15.97
CA PHE A 166 6.17 3.03 -14.69
C PHE A 166 4.75 2.50 -14.80
N ILE A 167 4.33 1.70 -13.81
CA ILE A 167 2.96 1.20 -13.72
C ILE A 167 2.38 1.56 -12.36
N LEU A 168 1.26 2.26 -12.39
CA LEU A 168 0.47 2.60 -11.20
C LEU A 168 -0.80 1.75 -11.16
N ILE A 169 -1.02 1.02 -10.09
CA ILE A 169 -2.22 0.19 -9.91
C ILE A 169 -3.03 0.75 -8.74
N ASN A 170 -4.20 1.30 -9.00
CA ASN A 170 -5.06 1.87 -7.96
C ASN A 170 -4.27 2.69 -6.93
N SER A 171 -3.38 3.55 -7.40
CA SER A 171 -2.48 4.32 -6.54
C SER A 171 -3.26 5.36 -5.75
N GLY A 172 -2.90 5.51 -4.48
CA GLY A 172 -3.38 6.60 -3.63
C GLY A 172 -2.54 7.87 -3.73
N GLY A 173 -2.84 8.83 -2.86
CA GLY A 173 -2.01 10.02 -2.67
C GLY A 173 -2.21 11.13 -3.69
N MET A 174 -3.30 11.08 -4.46
CA MET A 174 -3.59 12.12 -5.45
C MET A 174 -3.89 13.47 -4.79
N PRO A 175 -3.54 14.59 -5.46
CA PRO A 175 -4.00 15.89 -5.05
C PRO A 175 -5.52 15.90 -4.87
N ARG A 176 -6.01 16.51 -3.79
CA ARG A 176 -7.45 16.55 -3.52
C ARG A 176 -8.17 17.29 -4.64
N THR A 177 -9.24 16.68 -5.13
CA THR A 177 -10.15 17.31 -6.09
C THR A 177 -11.48 17.62 -5.38
N PRO A 178 -12.30 18.52 -5.91
CA PRO A 178 -13.64 18.77 -5.40
C PRO A 178 -14.55 17.54 -5.41
N GLN A 179 -14.24 16.54 -6.25
CA GLN A 179 -14.97 15.27 -6.33
C GLN A 179 -14.56 14.25 -5.24
N SER A 180 -13.46 14.48 -4.52
CA SER A 180 -13.09 13.62 -3.41
C SER A 180 -14.16 13.70 -2.31
N ASN A 181 -14.75 12.56 -1.94
CA ASN A 181 -15.84 12.50 -0.95
C ASN A 181 -15.35 13.03 0.42
N PRO A 182 -15.84 14.17 0.92
CA PRO A 182 -15.41 14.75 2.20
C PRO A 182 -15.86 13.95 3.42
N ASN A 183 -16.80 13.00 3.23
CA ASN A 183 -17.33 12.16 4.30
C ASN A 183 -16.73 10.76 4.33
N ARG A 184 -15.75 10.48 3.48
CA ARG A 184 -15.04 9.20 3.48
C ARG A 184 -14.27 9.10 4.79
N GLY A 185 -14.54 8.04 5.57
CA GLY A 185 -13.80 7.78 6.81
C GLY A 185 -14.39 8.35 8.10
N ARG A 186 -15.69 8.65 8.16
CA ARG A 186 -16.36 9.05 9.40
C ARG A 186 -17.05 7.87 10.12
N GLY A 187 -16.27 6.87 10.54
CA GLY A 187 -16.71 5.94 11.57
C GLY A 187 -16.80 6.64 12.95
N SER A 188 -17.46 6.03 13.94
CA SER A 188 -17.40 6.56 15.31
C SER A 188 -15.97 6.55 15.83
N SER A 189 -15.59 7.54 16.64
CA SER A 189 -14.24 7.62 17.23
C SER A 189 -13.88 6.35 18.04
N ILE A 190 -14.87 5.70 18.64
CA ILE A 190 -14.71 4.45 19.39
C ILE A 190 -14.43 3.29 18.41
N GLN A 191 -15.18 3.18 17.32
CA GLN A 191 -14.99 2.14 16.32
C GLN A 191 -13.62 2.25 15.67
N GLN A 192 -13.20 3.45 15.29
CA GLN A 192 -11.86 3.74 14.78
C GLN A 192 -10.79 3.32 15.79
N TRP A 193 -10.98 3.70 17.05
CA TRP A 193 -10.04 3.33 18.10
C TRP A 193 -9.91 1.82 18.24
N ILE A 194 -11.02 1.06 18.27
CA ILE A 194 -11.01 -0.41 18.37
C ILE A 194 -10.27 -1.00 17.15
N THR A 195 -10.59 -0.55 15.94
CA THR A 195 -9.99 -1.03 14.69
C THR A 195 -8.47 -0.81 14.66
N LEU A 196 -8.00 0.31 15.22
CA LEU A 196 -6.58 0.62 15.36
C LEU A 196 -5.88 -0.20 16.46
N GLN A 197 -6.64 -0.79 17.41
CA GLN A 197 -6.05 -1.66 18.42
C GLN A 197 -5.94 -3.11 17.93
N TYR A 198 -6.97 -3.62 17.28
CA TYR A 198 -7.02 -5.00 16.86
C TYR A 198 -8.05 -5.23 15.74
N ARG A 199 -7.65 -6.00 14.73
CA ARG A 199 -8.55 -6.59 13.73
C ARG A 199 -8.44 -8.10 13.80
N SER A 200 -9.57 -8.77 13.98
CA SER A 200 -9.62 -10.22 13.95
C SER A 200 -9.34 -10.74 12.52
N ARG A 201 -8.95 -12.02 12.42
CA ARG A 201 -8.78 -12.68 11.11
C ARG A 201 -10.04 -12.57 10.24
N SER A 202 -11.22 -12.77 10.85
CA SER A 202 -12.50 -12.63 10.11
C SER A 202 -12.78 -11.19 9.65
N GLN A 203 -12.32 -10.19 10.39
CA GLN A 203 -12.42 -8.80 9.95
C GLN A 203 -11.48 -8.54 8.76
N TRP A 204 -10.25 -9.04 8.80
CA TRP A 204 -9.34 -8.97 7.66
C TRP A 204 -9.91 -9.65 6.41
N GLU A 205 -10.49 -10.83 6.57
CA GLU A 205 -11.15 -11.56 5.46
C GLU A 205 -12.30 -10.74 4.83
N LYS A 206 -13.13 -10.08 5.66
CA LYS A 206 -14.18 -9.17 5.17
C LYS A 206 -13.62 -7.96 4.45
N ASP A 207 -12.59 -7.33 5.02
CA ASP A 207 -11.97 -6.13 4.46
C ASP A 207 -11.25 -6.44 3.14
N LEU A 208 -10.47 -7.52 3.09
CA LEU A 208 -9.88 -8.04 1.86
C LEU A 208 -10.95 -8.37 0.82
N GLY A 209 -12.01 -9.06 1.23
CA GLY A 209 -13.08 -9.42 0.33
C GLY A 209 -13.84 -8.23 -0.26
N ARG A 210 -13.91 -7.09 0.42
CA ARG A 210 -14.44 -5.85 -0.18
C ARG A 210 -13.49 -5.28 -1.24
N ASN A 211 -12.19 -5.41 -1.01
CA ASN A 211 -11.16 -4.88 -1.89
C ASN A 211 -10.81 -5.81 -3.06
N ILE A 212 -11.21 -7.09 -2.97
CA ILE A 212 -10.98 -8.17 -3.96
C ILE A 212 -12.34 -8.82 -4.28
N PRO A 213 -13.31 -8.09 -4.85
CA PRO A 213 -14.68 -8.55 -4.95
C PRO A 213 -14.89 -9.73 -5.91
N SER A 214 -14.05 -9.88 -6.92
CA SER A 214 -14.19 -10.92 -7.95
C SER A 214 -13.52 -12.25 -7.58
N LEU A 215 -12.67 -12.29 -6.54
CA LEU A 215 -12.01 -13.51 -6.06
C LEU A 215 -12.76 -14.06 -4.83
N ARG A 216 -13.58 -15.08 -5.04
CA ARG A 216 -14.37 -15.72 -3.97
C ARG A 216 -14.36 -17.24 -4.09
N PRO A 217 -14.09 -17.97 -3.02
CA PRO A 217 -13.57 -17.51 -1.72
C PRO A 217 -12.14 -16.99 -1.83
N LEU A 218 -11.74 -16.11 -0.89
CA LEU A 218 -10.33 -15.72 -0.78
C LEU A 218 -9.49 -16.93 -0.35
N PRO A 219 -8.25 -17.10 -0.87
CA PRO A 219 -7.34 -18.13 -0.41
C PRO A 219 -7.07 -17.98 1.10
N ALA A 220 -7.25 -19.08 1.84
CA ALA A 220 -7.17 -19.04 3.30
C ALA A 220 -5.77 -18.69 3.82
N ASP A 221 -4.73 -19.15 3.13
CA ASP A 221 -3.32 -18.84 3.38
C ASP A 221 -2.99 -17.36 3.13
N PHE A 222 -3.58 -16.77 2.10
CA PHE A 222 -3.44 -15.33 1.84
C PHE A 222 -4.06 -14.50 2.97
N VAL A 223 -5.29 -14.82 3.40
CA VAL A 223 -5.95 -14.14 4.53
C VAL A 223 -5.15 -14.30 5.81
N GLU A 224 -4.64 -15.50 6.07
CA GLU A 224 -3.81 -15.79 7.24
C GLU A 224 -2.51 -14.99 7.22
N MET A 225 -1.82 -14.93 6.09
CA MET A 225 -0.60 -14.14 5.93
C MET A 225 -0.84 -12.65 6.20
N VAL A 226 -1.90 -12.07 5.61
CA VAL A 226 -2.25 -10.67 5.85
C VAL A 226 -2.57 -10.42 7.32
N TYR A 227 -3.35 -11.31 7.95
CA TYR A 227 -3.66 -11.22 9.37
C TYR A 227 -2.41 -11.25 10.24
N ASP A 228 -1.53 -12.23 10.03
CA ASP A 228 -0.30 -12.41 10.80
C ASP A 228 0.65 -11.20 10.65
N MET A 229 0.89 -10.76 9.43
CA MET A 229 1.78 -9.62 9.17
C MET A 229 1.29 -8.33 9.83
N ASN A 230 -0.04 -8.17 9.98
CA ASN A 230 -0.62 -6.95 10.55
C ASN A 230 -0.85 -7.02 12.09
N ARG A 231 -0.63 -8.18 12.72
CA ARG A 231 -0.59 -8.31 14.18
C ARG A 231 0.82 -8.34 14.76
N ARG A 232 1.80 -7.98 13.97
CA ARG A 232 3.21 -7.98 14.39
C ARG A 232 3.44 -7.13 15.65
N ALA A 233 4.24 -7.64 16.59
CA ALA A 233 4.60 -6.95 17.83
C ALA A 233 5.16 -5.56 17.54
N GLY A 234 4.64 -4.54 18.22
CA GLY A 234 5.00 -3.13 18.01
C GLY A 234 4.43 -2.48 16.74
N GLY A 235 3.75 -3.24 15.87
CA GLY A 235 3.18 -2.71 14.61
C GLY A 235 2.06 -1.70 14.83
N ARG A 236 1.24 -1.87 15.87
CA ARG A 236 0.13 -0.96 16.19
C ARG A 236 0.57 0.46 16.56
N PRO A 237 1.51 0.67 17.51
CA PRO A 237 2.01 2.01 17.77
C PRO A 237 2.72 2.62 16.56
N ALA A 238 3.50 1.84 15.82
CA ALA A 238 4.19 2.29 14.61
C ALA A 238 3.20 2.72 13.51
N ALA A 239 2.12 1.96 13.27
CA ALA A 239 1.07 2.33 12.32
C ALA A 239 0.36 3.62 12.73
N ARG A 240 0.05 3.82 14.02
CA ARG A 240 -0.53 5.08 14.51
C ARG A 240 0.37 6.28 14.29
N GLU A 241 1.67 6.10 14.54
CA GLU A 241 2.64 7.16 14.31
C GLU A 241 2.80 7.46 12.82
N TYR A 242 2.91 6.42 11.99
CA TYR A 242 2.93 6.56 10.54
C TYR A 242 1.73 7.36 10.02
N LEU A 243 0.51 7.08 10.52
CA LEU A 243 -0.69 7.80 10.14
C LEU A 243 -0.68 9.28 10.58
N LYS A 244 -0.15 9.58 11.77
CA LYS A 244 0.02 10.98 12.22
C LYS A 244 1.02 11.75 11.35
N ASN A 245 2.06 11.08 10.88
CA ASN A 245 3.14 11.64 10.10
C ASN A 245 2.94 11.44 8.59
N PHE A 246 1.79 10.88 8.18
CA PHE A 246 1.45 10.67 6.78
C PHE A 246 1.29 12.02 6.08
N ARG A 247 2.25 12.36 5.24
CA ARG A 247 2.21 13.60 4.45
C ARG A 247 1.46 13.36 3.17
N THR A 248 0.33 14.04 3.03
CA THR A 248 -0.38 14.19 1.75
C THR A 248 0.06 15.48 1.02
N GLY A 249 1.30 15.94 1.26
CA GLY A 249 1.83 17.19 0.73
C GLY A 249 1.64 17.33 -0.79
N SER A 250 2.27 18.30 -1.42
CA SER A 250 2.13 18.58 -2.86
C SER A 250 2.59 17.41 -3.73
N THR A 251 1.79 16.34 -3.77
CA THR A 251 2.04 15.17 -4.62
C THR A 251 1.95 15.51 -6.11
N ALA A 252 1.31 16.65 -6.44
CA ALA A 252 1.20 17.17 -7.79
C ALA A 252 2.58 17.41 -8.45
N ASP A 253 3.54 17.95 -7.68
CA ASP A 253 4.86 18.26 -8.21
C ASP A 253 5.65 17.00 -8.53
N TYR A 254 5.56 15.97 -7.67
CA TYR A 254 6.17 14.67 -7.94
C TYR A 254 5.56 13.99 -9.16
N LEU A 255 4.23 13.98 -9.29
CA LEU A 255 3.56 13.43 -10.47
C LEU A 255 3.97 14.15 -11.75
N ALA A 256 4.06 15.49 -11.73
CA ALA A 256 4.50 16.29 -12.88
C ALA A 256 5.98 16.05 -13.24
N ALA A 257 6.81 15.69 -12.26
CA ALA A 257 8.22 15.43 -12.46
C ALA A 257 8.52 14.03 -13.02
N VAL A 258 7.59 13.08 -12.97
CA VAL A 258 7.74 11.76 -13.61
C VAL A 258 7.98 11.93 -15.10
N LYS A 259 8.97 11.22 -15.65
CA LYS A 259 9.35 11.26 -17.08
C LYS A 259 9.11 9.93 -17.79
N ALA A 260 9.07 8.84 -17.06
CA ALA A 260 8.89 7.51 -17.61
C ALA A 260 7.51 7.34 -18.26
N PRO A 261 7.40 6.70 -19.43
CA PRO A 261 6.13 6.23 -19.97
C PRO A 261 5.35 5.47 -18.89
N THR A 262 4.09 5.85 -18.66
CA THR A 262 3.33 5.35 -17.51
C THR A 262 2.01 4.73 -17.92
N MET A 263 1.77 3.48 -17.47
CA MET A 263 0.46 2.83 -17.53
C MET A 263 -0.24 2.95 -16.17
N ILE A 264 -1.50 3.40 -16.19
CA ILE A 264 -2.34 3.56 -15.01
C ILE A 264 -3.46 2.52 -15.08
N LEU A 265 -3.44 1.57 -14.14
CA LEU A 265 -4.44 0.51 -14.03
C LEU A 265 -5.44 0.84 -12.94
N GLN A 266 -6.73 0.76 -13.25
CA GLN A 266 -7.80 1.03 -12.30
C GLN A 266 -8.86 -0.07 -12.30
N GLY A 267 -9.06 -0.70 -11.13
CA GLY A 267 -10.24 -1.52 -10.86
C GLY A 267 -11.45 -0.65 -10.55
N MET A 268 -12.53 -0.82 -11.31
CA MET A 268 -13.73 0.04 -11.22
C MET A 268 -14.67 -0.37 -10.09
N SER A 269 -14.55 -1.59 -9.57
CA SER A 269 -15.25 -2.07 -8.36
C SER A 269 -14.48 -1.78 -7.07
N ASN A 270 -13.49 -0.89 -7.14
CA ASN A 270 -12.67 -0.48 -6.02
C ASN A 270 -13.49 0.37 -5.02
N PRO A 271 -13.62 -0.06 -3.74
CA PRO A 271 -14.41 0.68 -2.74
C PRO A 271 -13.67 1.89 -2.19
N THR A 272 -12.35 2.00 -2.43
CA THR A 272 -11.48 3.00 -1.79
C THR A 272 -11.20 4.21 -2.65
N LEU A 273 -11.18 4.06 -3.98
CA LEU A 273 -10.86 5.13 -4.91
C LEU A 273 -12.09 5.57 -5.71
N VAL A 274 -12.09 6.81 -6.16
CA VAL A 274 -13.11 7.32 -7.07
C VAL A 274 -12.89 6.76 -8.48
N HIS A 275 -13.98 6.62 -9.25
CA HIS A 275 -13.91 6.02 -10.58
C HIS A 275 -13.09 6.83 -11.60
N THR A 276 -12.75 8.08 -11.28
CA THR A 276 -11.93 8.99 -12.08
C THR A 276 -10.49 9.12 -11.58
N GLU A 277 -10.06 8.23 -10.67
CA GLU A 277 -8.73 8.34 -10.06
C GLU A 277 -7.61 8.24 -11.10
N ALA A 278 -7.75 7.33 -12.07
CA ALA A 278 -6.75 7.18 -13.14
C ALA A 278 -6.64 8.42 -14.03
N GLU A 279 -7.75 9.07 -14.34
CA GLU A 279 -7.75 10.33 -15.09
C GLU A 279 -7.10 11.46 -14.28
N ILE A 280 -7.34 11.51 -12.96
CA ILE A 280 -6.71 12.48 -12.08
C ILE A 280 -5.19 12.26 -12.06
N GLN A 281 -4.73 11.01 -11.96
CA GLN A 281 -3.31 10.67 -12.03
C GLN A 281 -2.70 11.10 -13.35
N SER A 282 -3.29 10.69 -14.47
CA SER A 282 -2.85 11.08 -15.81
C SER A 282 -2.82 12.60 -15.99
N TYR A 283 -3.82 13.32 -15.48
CA TYR A 283 -3.89 14.78 -15.53
C TYR A 283 -2.70 15.48 -14.83
N TRP A 284 -2.25 14.95 -13.71
CA TRP A 284 -1.12 15.49 -12.97
C TRP A 284 0.25 15.06 -13.52
N MET A 285 0.32 13.96 -14.28
CA MET A 285 1.57 13.43 -14.86
C MET A 285 1.95 14.12 -16.17
N THR A 286 2.16 15.45 -16.12
CA THR A 286 2.45 16.26 -17.31
C THR A 286 3.84 16.05 -17.90
N GLY A 287 4.75 15.44 -17.16
CA GLY A 287 6.11 15.16 -17.59
C GLY A 287 6.29 13.85 -18.37
N ALA A 288 5.28 12.98 -18.38
CA ALA A 288 5.34 11.65 -18.95
C ALA A 288 4.14 11.36 -19.87
N PRO A 289 4.32 10.60 -20.96
CA PRO A 289 3.19 10.06 -21.69
C PRO A 289 2.51 8.97 -20.88
N THR A 290 1.18 8.97 -20.85
CA THR A 290 0.38 8.04 -20.04
C THR A 290 -0.62 7.27 -20.89
N MET A 291 -1.01 6.08 -20.42
CA MET A 291 -2.20 5.36 -20.87
C MET A 291 -2.99 4.85 -19.66
N ILE A 292 -4.29 4.65 -19.84
CA ILE A 292 -5.19 4.18 -18.79
C ILE A 292 -5.82 2.86 -19.21
N ARG A 293 -5.78 1.88 -18.30
CA ARG A 293 -6.53 0.63 -18.40
C ARG A 293 -7.51 0.54 -17.23
N LYS A 294 -8.78 0.31 -17.54
CA LYS A 294 -9.86 0.16 -16.54
C LYS A 294 -10.46 -1.24 -16.59
N TYR A 295 -10.60 -1.84 -15.43
CA TYR A 295 -11.15 -3.18 -15.27
C TYR A 295 -12.51 -3.10 -14.55
N PRO A 296 -13.63 -3.25 -15.27
CA PRO A 296 -14.96 -3.02 -14.71
C PRO A 296 -15.32 -3.91 -13.52
N LYS A 297 -14.80 -5.14 -13.50
CA LYS A 297 -15.16 -6.17 -12.51
C LYS A 297 -14.24 -6.23 -11.30
N PHE A 298 -13.01 -5.66 -11.39
CA PHE A 298 -11.99 -5.82 -10.34
C PHE A 298 -11.99 -4.65 -9.37
N GLY A 299 -11.61 -4.94 -8.13
CA GLY A 299 -11.54 -3.99 -7.04
C GLY A 299 -10.17 -3.32 -6.89
N HIS A 300 -9.67 -3.30 -5.66
CA HIS A 300 -8.45 -2.56 -5.31
C HIS A 300 -7.16 -3.26 -5.76
N TYR A 301 -7.18 -4.59 -5.89
CA TYR A 301 -6.01 -5.39 -6.25
C TYR A 301 -6.27 -6.24 -7.51
N PRO A 302 -6.48 -5.62 -8.68
CA PRO A 302 -6.85 -6.33 -9.91
C PRO A 302 -5.84 -7.41 -10.31
N TYR A 303 -4.56 -7.23 -10.04
CA TYR A 303 -3.50 -8.20 -10.30
C TYR A 303 -3.57 -9.47 -9.40
N ILE A 304 -4.26 -9.38 -8.25
CA ILE A 304 -4.58 -10.55 -7.41
C ILE A 304 -5.89 -11.20 -7.87
N GLU A 305 -6.84 -10.39 -8.36
CA GLU A 305 -8.18 -10.85 -8.74
C GLU A 305 -8.19 -11.63 -10.05
N SER A 306 -7.41 -11.18 -11.01
CA SER A 306 -7.29 -11.79 -12.34
C SER A 306 -5.86 -11.66 -12.84
N PRO A 307 -4.94 -12.50 -12.30
CA PRO A 307 -3.54 -12.46 -12.70
C PRO A 307 -3.37 -12.57 -14.21
N ASP A 308 -4.02 -13.54 -14.86
CA ASP A 308 -3.84 -13.80 -16.29
C ASP A 308 -4.16 -12.58 -17.17
N GLU A 309 -5.24 -11.84 -16.85
CA GLU A 309 -5.64 -10.67 -17.62
C GLU A 309 -4.76 -9.45 -17.32
N VAL A 310 -4.56 -9.14 -16.04
CA VAL A 310 -3.87 -7.92 -15.61
C VAL A 310 -2.37 -8.03 -15.81
N GLU A 311 -1.78 -9.19 -15.50
CA GLU A 311 -0.36 -9.43 -15.68
C GLU A 311 0.02 -9.49 -17.17
N ALA A 312 -0.89 -9.99 -18.05
CA ALA A 312 -0.68 -9.91 -19.51
C ALA A 312 -0.58 -8.45 -19.99
N ASP A 313 -1.45 -7.55 -19.51
CA ASP A 313 -1.38 -6.12 -19.85
C ASP A 313 -0.08 -5.49 -19.33
N ILE A 314 0.34 -5.85 -18.11
CA ILE A 314 1.60 -5.40 -17.52
C ILE A 314 2.79 -5.83 -18.40
N LEU A 315 2.86 -7.12 -18.78
CA LEU A 315 3.95 -7.66 -19.60
C LEU A 315 4.02 -7.00 -20.98
N LYS A 316 2.88 -6.79 -21.64
CA LYS A 316 2.80 -6.09 -22.92
C LYS A 316 3.30 -4.65 -22.82
N PHE A 317 2.92 -3.94 -21.75
CA PHE A 317 3.41 -2.60 -21.53
C PHE A 317 4.93 -2.56 -21.31
N LEU A 318 5.46 -3.46 -20.49
CA LEU A 318 6.91 -3.57 -20.26
C LEU A 318 7.67 -3.91 -21.55
N ALA A 319 7.08 -4.71 -22.44
CA ALA A 319 7.64 -5.05 -23.75
C ALA A 319 7.51 -3.93 -24.79
N GLY A 320 6.80 -2.83 -24.48
CA GLY A 320 6.60 -1.70 -25.41
C GLY A 320 5.47 -1.90 -26.43
N GLU A 321 4.67 -2.95 -26.30
CA GLU A 321 3.57 -3.22 -27.24
C GLU A 321 2.47 -2.14 -27.22
N TYR A 322 2.39 -1.34 -26.15
CA TYR A 322 1.43 -0.24 -25.97
C TYR A 322 2.02 1.15 -26.22
N ASP A 323 3.21 1.27 -26.81
CA ASP A 323 3.86 2.58 -27.00
C ASP A 323 3.04 3.51 -27.91
N THR A 324 2.30 2.97 -28.86
CA THR A 324 1.37 3.74 -29.72
C THR A 324 0.12 4.23 -28.99
N ASP A 325 -0.21 3.66 -27.85
CA ASP A 325 -1.38 4.03 -27.05
C ASP A 325 -1.07 5.13 -26.02
N LEU A 326 0.20 5.40 -25.79
CA LEU A 326 0.67 6.44 -24.90
C LEU A 326 0.30 7.83 -25.43
N ARG A 327 -0.19 8.69 -24.54
CA ARG A 327 -0.56 10.07 -24.86
C ARG A 327 0.08 11.03 -23.89
N GLN A 328 0.68 12.09 -24.41
CA GLN A 328 1.15 13.19 -23.59
C GLN A 328 -0.05 14.03 -23.13
N THR A 329 -0.21 14.19 -21.83
CA THR A 329 -1.24 15.07 -21.27
C THR A 329 -0.86 16.52 -21.52
N ILE A 330 -1.62 17.21 -22.37
CA ILE A 330 -1.50 18.64 -22.58
C ILE A 330 -2.48 19.31 -21.61
N ARG A 331 -1.96 20.00 -20.61
CA ARG A 331 -2.79 20.78 -19.70
C ARG A 331 -3.41 21.98 -20.42
N ALA A 332 -4.73 22.11 -20.39
CA ALA A 332 -5.32 23.43 -20.33
C ALA A 332 -4.89 24.09 -18.99
N PRO A 333 -4.60 25.41 -18.97
CA PRO A 333 -4.18 26.06 -17.74
C PRO A 333 -5.22 25.80 -16.64
N TYR A 334 -4.80 25.10 -15.58
CA TYR A 334 -5.64 24.87 -14.42
C TYR A 334 -5.84 26.21 -13.73
N VAL A 335 -7.01 26.78 -13.86
CA VAL A 335 -7.42 27.90 -13.02
C VAL A 335 -7.72 27.30 -11.66
N ALA A 336 -6.78 27.41 -10.74
CA ALA A 336 -6.97 27.01 -9.35
C ALA A 336 -8.20 27.73 -8.82
N GLN A 337 -9.30 27.04 -8.63
CA GLN A 337 -10.33 27.54 -7.75
C GLN A 337 -9.68 27.63 -6.36
N ALA A 338 -9.66 28.84 -5.82
CA ALA A 338 -9.11 29.08 -4.50
C ALA A 338 -9.65 28.02 -3.52
N PRO A 339 -8.79 27.41 -2.70
CA PRO A 339 -9.27 26.46 -1.72
C PRO A 339 -10.32 27.12 -0.85
N ALA A 340 -11.47 26.48 -0.70
CA ALA A 340 -12.45 26.91 0.29
C ALA A 340 -11.71 27.05 1.63
N PRO A 341 -11.99 28.11 2.41
CA PRO A 341 -11.28 28.36 3.65
C PRO A 341 -11.29 27.09 4.51
N ALA A 342 -10.12 26.67 4.94
CA ALA A 342 -9.93 25.46 5.73
C ALA A 342 -10.72 25.62 7.03
N THR A 343 -11.89 24.99 7.10
CA THR A 343 -12.45 24.62 8.39
C THR A 343 -11.51 23.57 8.95
N ALA A 344 -10.88 23.90 10.07
CA ALA A 344 -9.96 23.02 10.79
C ALA A 344 -10.67 21.70 11.10
N THR A 345 -10.37 20.66 10.33
CA THR A 345 -10.88 19.31 10.53
C THR A 345 -9.74 18.32 10.31
N ALA A 346 -9.68 17.38 11.20
CA ALA A 346 -8.70 16.32 11.41
C ALA A 346 -7.98 15.78 10.15
N PRO A 347 -6.72 15.33 10.28
CA PRO A 347 -5.87 14.95 9.17
C PRO A 347 -6.44 13.78 8.37
N ALA A 348 -6.36 13.88 7.05
CA ALA A 348 -6.84 12.91 6.06
C ALA A 348 -6.20 11.50 6.18
N ALA A 349 -5.20 11.35 7.03
CA ALA A 349 -4.54 10.08 7.33
C ALA A 349 -5.49 9.02 7.94
N ALA A 350 -6.53 9.43 8.66
CA ALA A 350 -7.52 8.52 9.20
C ALA A 350 -8.36 7.83 8.10
N ALA A 351 -8.52 8.48 6.95
CA ALA A 351 -9.35 7.97 5.86
C ALA A 351 -8.74 6.77 5.11
N ALA A 352 -7.40 6.69 5.05
CA ALA A 352 -6.73 5.58 4.37
C ALA A 352 -6.79 4.26 5.16
N VAL A 353 -7.01 4.34 6.49
CA VAL A 353 -7.11 3.18 7.38
C VAL A 353 -8.51 2.60 7.44
N GLU A 354 -9.53 3.44 7.18
CA GLU A 354 -10.93 3.01 7.27
C GLU A 354 -11.48 2.29 6.04
N SER A 355 -10.77 2.38 4.92
CA SER A 355 -11.20 1.75 3.66
C SER A 355 -10.55 0.39 3.40
N LEU A 356 -9.70 -0.08 4.28
CA LEU A 356 -9.13 -1.43 4.32
C LEU A 356 -9.61 -2.14 5.61
#